data_c706ad41e55b3f6e0c668d3776099e7d
#
_entry.id   c706ad41e55b3f6e0c668d3776099e7d
#
_cell.length_a   1.000
_cell.length_b   1.000
_cell.length_c   1.000
_cell.angle_alpha   90.00
_cell.angle_beta   90.00
_cell.angle_gamma   90.00
#
_symmetry.space_group_name_H-M   'P 1'
#
loop_
_entity.id
_entity.type
_entity.pdbx_description
1 polymer ?
#
loop_
_entity_poly.entity_id
_entity_poly.type
_entity_poly.pdbx_seq_one_letter_code
_entity_poly.pdbx_strand_id
1 'polypeptide(L)'
;MREVLERVVRELSTFERPSASAGERRAADWIAGELRAAGCRDVRVEEERAHGGYWWPLGLLNAGALLAAARGRRAAALVGAAAAAAIYDDVSGGKLWFRRRALPHRATHNVVAEAGDPSARRTIVFLAHHDAAHSGLVFHPALPRAAMERMPKLHAKADQSVPIIFGVFLGPLLLALWGLTGRRLLRLLGTGFATGATAAMADIGARAVVPGANDNLSAVGALLLHPHVAAAGGAQLGGQPLGRAALLV
;
A
#
# COMPACT_ATOMS: atom_id res chain seq x y z
N MET A 1 3.22 -20.00 -20.12
CA MET A 1 2.52 -19.39 -18.97
C MET A 1 3.36 -19.44 -17.69
N ARG A 2 3.68 -20.62 -17.19
CA ARG A 2 4.51 -20.80 -15.97
C ARG A 2 5.87 -20.10 -16.07
N GLU A 3 6.56 -20.23 -17.18
CA GLU A 3 7.89 -19.64 -17.40
C GLU A 3 7.90 -18.10 -17.29
N VAL A 4 6.86 -17.41 -17.77
CA VAL A 4 6.75 -15.95 -17.66
C VAL A 4 6.59 -15.55 -16.19
N LEU A 5 5.70 -16.22 -15.45
CA LEU A 5 5.51 -15.97 -14.01
C LEU A 5 6.80 -16.21 -13.23
N GLU A 6 7.47 -17.34 -13.46
CA GLU A 6 8.73 -17.68 -12.80
C GLU A 6 9.82 -16.67 -13.12
N ARG A 7 9.91 -16.19 -14.37
CA ARG A 7 10.88 -15.18 -14.79
C ARG A 7 10.63 -13.84 -14.09
N VAL A 8 9.39 -13.36 -14.06
CA VAL A 8 9.03 -12.11 -13.37
C VAL A 8 9.43 -12.16 -11.90
N VAL A 9 9.04 -13.22 -11.20
CA VAL A 9 9.37 -13.39 -9.79
C VAL A 9 10.89 -13.50 -9.60
N ARG A 10 11.58 -14.31 -10.40
CA ARG A 10 13.02 -14.51 -10.31
C ARG A 10 13.80 -13.21 -10.50
N GLU A 11 13.46 -12.44 -11.53
CA GLU A 11 14.19 -11.21 -11.84
C GLU A 11 13.90 -10.09 -10.83
N LEU A 12 12.62 -9.83 -10.58
CA LEU A 12 12.21 -8.68 -9.77
C LEU A 12 12.33 -8.90 -8.27
N SER A 13 12.40 -10.14 -7.77
CA SER A 13 12.61 -10.40 -6.34
C SER A 13 14.07 -10.30 -5.88
N THR A 14 15.02 -10.12 -6.80
CA THR A 14 16.46 -10.08 -6.48
C THR A 14 16.94 -8.76 -5.89
N PHE A 15 16.13 -7.71 -5.93
CA PHE A 15 16.48 -6.40 -5.42
C PHE A 15 15.30 -5.74 -4.72
N GLU A 16 15.62 -4.85 -3.78
CA GLU A 16 14.62 -4.06 -3.08
C GLU A 16 13.98 -3.03 -4.01
N ARG A 17 12.65 -2.95 -3.99
CA ARG A 17 11.86 -2.02 -4.79
C ARG A 17 10.73 -1.36 -3.98
N PRO A 18 11.05 -0.67 -2.87
CA PRO A 18 10.01 0.08 -2.16
C PRO A 18 9.47 1.20 -3.04
N SER A 19 8.22 1.58 -2.82
CA SER A 19 7.57 2.66 -3.54
C SER A 19 8.42 3.95 -3.54
N ALA A 20 8.46 4.65 -4.66
CA ALA A 20 9.22 5.88 -4.90
C ALA A 20 10.74 5.71 -4.68
N SER A 21 11.31 4.64 -5.19
CA SER A 21 12.74 4.30 -5.10
C SER A 21 13.38 4.02 -6.45
N ALA A 22 14.71 3.99 -6.47
CA ALA A 22 15.47 3.56 -7.65
C ALA A 22 15.19 2.10 -8.04
N GLY A 23 14.88 1.24 -7.06
CA GLY A 23 14.50 -0.14 -7.32
C GLY A 23 13.14 -0.27 -7.99
N GLU A 24 12.16 0.53 -7.58
CA GLU A 24 10.86 0.62 -8.27
C GLU A 24 11.05 1.08 -9.73
N ARG A 25 11.86 2.12 -9.96
CA ARG A 25 12.18 2.58 -11.31
C ARG A 25 12.81 1.48 -12.16
N ARG A 26 13.79 0.76 -11.61
CA ARG A 26 14.42 -0.38 -12.29
C ARG A 26 13.41 -1.46 -12.65
N ALA A 27 12.46 -1.75 -11.75
CA ALA A 27 11.40 -2.72 -12.02
C ALA A 27 10.47 -2.23 -13.14
N ALA A 28 10.08 -0.95 -13.12
CA ALA A 28 9.26 -0.33 -14.17
C ALA A 28 9.94 -0.40 -15.54
N ASP A 29 11.23 -0.07 -15.62
CA ASP A 29 11.99 -0.14 -16.88
C ASP A 29 12.08 -1.57 -17.41
N TRP A 30 12.28 -2.56 -16.54
CA TRP A 30 12.29 -3.98 -16.91
C TRP A 30 10.92 -4.44 -17.43
N ILE A 31 9.83 -4.12 -16.71
CA ILE A 31 8.46 -4.45 -17.10
C ILE A 31 8.11 -3.82 -18.45
N ALA A 32 8.48 -2.56 -18.66
CA ALA A 32 8.26 -1.88 -19.94
C ALA A 32 9.00 -2.59 -21.10
N GLY A 33 10.21 -3.09 -20.86
CA GLY A 33 10.95 -3.92 -21.79
C GLY A 33 10.21 -5.20 -22.18
N GLU A 34 9.69 -5.92 -21.18
CA GLU A 34 8.93 -7.16 -21.38
C GLU A 34 7.62 -6.90 -22.16
N LEU A 35 6.90 -5.82 -21.83
CA LEU A 35 5.67 -5.46 -22.55
C LEU A 35 5.94 -5.12 -24.02
N ARG A 36 7.05 -4.40 -24.30
CA ARG A 36 7.47 -4.14 -25.71
C ARG A 36 7.82 -5.43 -26.44
N ALA A 37 8.58 -6.32 -25.79
CA ALA A 37 8.94 -7.63 -26.35
C ALA A 37 7.69 -8.51 -26.61
N ALA A 38 6.65 -8.36 -25.80
CA ALA A 38 5.36 -9.03 -25.98
C ALA A 38 4.46 -8.40 -27.06
N GLY A 39 4.91 -7.33 -27.74
CA GLY A 39 4.18 -6.67 -28.81
C GLY A 39 3.10 -5.69 -28.34
N CYS A 40 3.14 -5.23 -27.09
CA CYS A 40 2.25 -4.17 -26.61
C CYS A 40 2.57 -2.85 -27.32
N ARG A 41 1.52 -2.05 -27.51
CA ARG A 41 1.62 -0.72 -28.10
C ARG A 41 1.68 0.34 -27.01
N ASP A 42 2.16 1.52 -27.37
CA ASP A 42 2.19 2.70 -26.51
C ASP A 42 2.76 2.40 -25.10
N VAL A 43 3.85 1.62 -25.06
CA VAL A 43 4.50 1.27 -23.81
C VAL A 43 5.34 2.44 -23.33
N ARG A 44 4.92 3.04 -22.22
CA ARG A 44 5.58 4.18 -21.59
C ARG A 44 5.73 4.00 -20.10
N VAL A 45 6.76 4.61 -19.54
CA VAL A 45 6.95 4.74 -18.08
C VAL A 45 6.58 6.16 -17.72
N GLU A 46 5.53 6.32 -16.94
CA GLU A 46 5.04 7.62 -16.47
C GLU A 46 5.58 7.89 -15.07
N GLU A 47 6.17 9.07 -14.90
CA GLU A 47 6.67 9.53 -13.61
C GLU A 47 5.62 10.35 -12.91
N GLU A 48 5.27 9.95 -11.67
CA GLU A 48 4.30 10.64 -10.84
C GLU A 48 4.92 11.12 -9.53
N ARG A 49 4.38 12.20 -8.97
CA ARG A 49 4.84 12.72 -7.68
C ARG A 49 4.33 11.90 -6.53
N ALA A 50 5.24 11.38 -5.72
CA ALA A 50 4.97 10.65 -4.50
C ALA A 50 5.67 11.28 -3.28
N HIS A 51 5.35 10.79 -2.09
CA HIS A 51 5.89 11.31 -0.83
C HIS A 51 6.50 10.19 0.05
N GLY A 52 6.81 9.06 -0.53
CA GLY A 52 7.34 7.91 0.19
C GLY A 52 6.29 7.15 1.02
N GLY A 53 6.77 6.28 1.91
CA GLY A 53 5.93 5.36 2.66
C GLY A 53 5.08 6.01 3.76
N TYR A 54 3.98 5.36 4.10
CA TYR A 54 2.99 5.81 5.10
C TYR A 54 3.50 5.77 6.55
N TRP A 55 4.51 4.98 6.86
CA TRP A 55 4.96 4.75 8.24
C TRP A 55 5.52 6.00 8.91
N TRP A 56 6.29 6.82 8.20
CA TRP A 56 6.84 8.06 8.76
C TRP A 56 5.77 9.07 9.18
N PRO A 57 4.82 9.47 8.31
CA PRO A 57 3.78 10.41 8.72
C PRO A 57 2.90 9.86 9.82
N LEU A 58 2.49 8.59 9.76
CA LEU A 58 1.64 7.99 10.78
C LEU A 58 2.37 7.85 12.12
N GLY A 59 3.64 7.44 12.10
CA GLY A 59 4.48 7.36 13.30
C GLY A 59 4.70 8.73 13.95
N LEU A 60 5.05 9.76 13.16
CA LEU A 60 5.28 11.12 13.64
C LEU A 60 4.02 11.74 14.25
N LEU A 61 2.86 11.53 13.65
CA LEU A 61 1.58 12.03 14.16
C LEU A 61 1.22 11.39 15.50
N ASN A 62 1.43 10.08 15.67
CA ASN A 62 1.22 9.39 16.93
C ASN A 62 2.21 9.86 18.01
N ALA A 63 3.49 9.96 17.68
CA ALA A 63 4.51 10.49 18.59
C ALA A 63 4.23 11.94 19.00
N GLY A 64 3.80 12.78 18.07
CA GLY A 64 3.40 14.17 18.35
C GLY A 64 2.23 14.26 19.32
N ALA A 65 1.21 13.39 19.15
CA ALA A 65 0.08 13.31 20.08
C ALA A 65 0.51 12.86 21.49
N LEU A 66 1.45 11.91 21.61
CA LEU A 66 2.04 11.49 22.88
C LEU A 66 2.79 12.64 23.58
N LEU A 67 3.64 13.35 22.86
CA LEU A 67 4.39 14.50 23.37
C LEU A 67 3.45 15.61 23.83
N ALA A 68 2.37 15.85 23.10
CA ALA A 68 1.35 16.81 23.47
C ALA A 68 0.61 16.39 24.75
N ALA A 69 0.29 15.11 24.88
CA ALA A 69 -0.35 14.57 26.08
C ALA A 69 0.56 14.68 27.32
N ALA A 70 1.88 14.58 27.18
CA ALA A 70 2.83 14.83 28.26
C ALA A 70 2.86 16.30 28.70
N ARG A 71 2.54 17.24 27.80
CA ARG A 71 2.48 18.69 28.10
C ARG A 71 1.16 19.12 28.74
N GLY A 72 0.14 18.29 28.71
CA GLY A 72 -1.13 18.56 29.38
C GLY A 72 -2.36 18.45 28.46
N ARG A 73 -3.53 18.61 29.09
CA ARG A 73 -4.84 18.35 28.45
C ARG A 73 -5.12 19.23 27.24
N ARG A 74 -4.81 20.53 27.31
CA ARG A 74 -5.07 21.45 26.19
C ARG A 74 -4.25 21.07 24.94
N ALA A 75 -2.96 20.78 25.15
CA ALA A 75 -2.09 20.32 24.07
C ALA A 75 -2.56 18.99 23.48
N ALA A 76 -2.95 18.03 24.33
CA ALA A 76 -3.50 16.75 23.89
C ALA A 76 -4.78 16.92 23.07
N ALA A 77 -5.69 17.81 23.48
CA ALA A 77 -6.92 18.07 22.75
C ALA A 77 -6.63 18.61 21.34
N LEU A 78 -5.80 19.62 21.22
CA LEU A 78 -5.50 20.27 19.93
C LEU A 78 -4.65 19.39 19.00
N VAL A 79 -3.50 18.93 19.49
CA VAL A 79 -2.56 18.14 18.67
C VAL A 79 -3.11 16.75 18.42
N GLY A 80 -3.77 16.12 19.40
CA GLY A 80 -4.42 14.83 19.21
C GLY A 80 -5.53 14.88 18.17
N ALA A 81 -6.39 15.91 18.17
CA ALA A 81 -7.42 16.07 17.16
C ALA A 81 -6.82 16.34 15.77
N ALA A 82 -5.81 17.20 15.68
CA ALA A 82 -5.12 17.45 14.41
C ALA A 82 -4.42 16.20 13.87
N ALA A 83 -3.75 15.43 14.74
CA ALA A 83 -3.10 14.18 14.36
C ALA A 83 -4.13 13.12 13.91
N ALA A 84 -5.25 12.98 14.64
CA ALA A 84 -6.32 12.08 14.26
C ALA A 84 -6.91 12.45 12.88
N ALA A 85 -7.17 13.73 12.64
CA ALA A 85 -7.67 14.20 11.33
C ALA A 85 -6.67 13.95 10.21
N ALA A 86 -5.36 14.17 10.46
CA ALA A 86 -4.31 13.93 9.47
C ALA A 86 -4.15 12.44 9.15
N ILE A 87 -4.21 11.57 10.16
CA ILE A 87 -4.15 10.11 9.96
C ILE A 87 -5.38 9.65 9.19
N TYR A 88 -6.58 10.15 9.55
CA TYR A 88 -7.79 9.81 8.82
C TYR A 88 -7.71 10.20 7.33
N ASP A 89 -7.24 11.43 7.03
CA ASP A 89 -7.01 11.89 5.65
C ASP A 89 -6.02 11.00 4.90
N ASP A 90 -4.96 10.56 5.56
CA ASP A 90 -3.92 9.70 4.97
C ASP A 90 -4.43 8.28 4.69
N VAL A 91 -5.08 7.64 5.68
CA VAL A 91 -5.53 6.24 5.61
C VAL A 91 -6.77 6.08 4.72
N SER A 92 -7.63 7.10 4.65
CA SER A 92 -8.84 7.06 3.81
C SER A 92 -8.61 7.42 2.35
N GLY A 93 -7.36 7.64 1.93
CA GLY A 93 -7.04 8.06 0.56
C GLY A 93 -7.47 9.50 0.25
N GLY A 94 -7.47 10.36 1.27
CA GLY A 94 -7.81 11.78 1.15
C GLY A 94 -6.74 12.61 0.43
N LYS A 95 -6.61 13.87 0.83
CA LYS A 95 -5.66 14.81 0.20
C LYS A 95 -4.21 14.61 0.63
N LEU A 96 -3.94 13.75 1.61
CA LEU A 96 -2.61 13.45 2.17
C LEU A 96 -1.88 14.74 2.62
N TRP A 97 -2.61 15.70 3.18
CA TRP A 97 -2.12 17.06 3.41
C TRP A 97 -0.92 17.12 4.37
N PHE A 98 -0.87 16.25 5.38
CA PHE A 98 0.27 16.17 6.29
C PHE A 98 1.46 15.51 5.60
N ARG A 99 1.26 14.37 4.95
CA ARG A 99 2.31 13.64 4.22
C ARG A 99 2.96 14.54 3.17
N ARG A 100 2.17 15.26 2.38
CA ARG A 100 2.66 16.18 1.35
C ARG A 100 3.48 17.35 1.89
N ARG A 101 3.29 17.73 3.15
CA ARG A 101 4.07 18.80 3.81
C ARG A 101 5.25 18.27 4.62
N ALA A 102 5.12 17.10 5.24
CA ALA A 102 6.11 16.54 6.16
C ALA A 102 7.21 15.76 5.44
N LEU A 103 6.92 15.17 4.28
CA LEU A 103 7.86 14.35 3.54
C LEU A 103 8.33 15.03 2.25
N PRO A 104 9.60 14.80 1.84
CA PRO A 104 10.09 15.28 0.57
C PRO A 104 9.35 14.63 -0.58
N HIS A 105 9.27 15.35 -1.70
CA HIS A 105 8.79 14.79 -2.96
C HIS A 105 9.78 13.74 -3.46
N ARG A 106 9.22 12.64 -3.96
CA ARG A 106 9.93 11.58 -4.67
C ARG A 106 9.17 11.26 -5.94
N ALA A 107 9.82 10.56 -6.87
CA ALA A 107 9.19 10.05 -8.07
C ALA A 107 8.76 8.60 -7.84
N THR A 108 7.54 8.27 -8.23
CA THR A 108 7.06 6.89 -8.46
C THR A 108 6.84 6.69 -9.96
N HIS A 109 6.88 5.46 -10.43
CA HIS A 109 6.92 5.15 -11.85
C HIS A 109 5.85 4.13 -12.19
N ASN A 110 4.91 4.52 -13.06
CA ASN A 110 3.86 3.64 -13.55
C ASN A 110 4.19 3.19 -14.97
N VAL A 111 4.00 1.92 -15.28
CA VAL A 111 4.14 1.42 -16.65
C VAL A 111 2.77 1.32 -17.26
N VAL A 112 2.56 2.02 -18.35
CA VAL A 112 1.30 2.01 -19.12
C VAL A 112 1.54 1.38 -20.46
N ALA A 113 0.67 0.49 -20.88
CA ALA A 113 0.73 -0.15 -22.20
C ALA A 113 -0.67 -0.47 -22.74
N GLU A 114 -0.78 -0.62 -24.04
CA GLU A 114 -2.00 -1.04 -24.73
C GLU A 114 -1.81 -2.37 -25.43
N ALA A 115 -2.82 -3.24 -25.36
CA ALA A 115 -2.87 -4.51 -26.03
C ALA A 115 -4.25 -4.75 -26.67
N GLY A 116 -4.33 -5.71 -27.59
CA GLY A 116 -5.57 -6.09 -28.26
C GLY A 116 -5.96 -5.19 -29.44
N ASP A 117 -7.23 -5.21 -29.82
CA ASP A 117 -7.76 -4.49 -30.99
C ASP A 117 -7.94 -3.00 -30.70
N PRO A 118 -7.23 -2.09 -31.42
CA PRO A 118 -7.35 -0.65 -31.22
C PRO A 118 -8.71 -0.09 -31.64
N SER A 119 -9.44 -0.79 -32.50
CA SER A 119 -10.75 -0.37 -33.00
C SER A 119 -11.90 -0.79 -32.08
N ALA A 120 -11.63 -1.56 -31.04
CA ALA A 120 -12.64 -2.03 -30.11
C ALA A 120 -13.33 -0.88 -29.37
N ARG A 121 -14.67 -0.97 -29.25
CA ARG A 121 -15.50 0.07 -28.63
C ARG A 121 -15.36 0.13 -27.10
N ARG A 122 -14.82 -0.91 -26.49
CA ARG A 122 -14.65 -1.02 -25.04
C ARG A 122 -13.19 -1.26 -24.70
N THR A 123 -12.73 -0.63 -23.63
CA THR A 123 -11.40 -0.85 -23.05
C THR A 123 -11.55 -1.49 -21.70
N ILE A 124 -10.81 -2.56 -21.46
CA ILE A 124 -10.64 -3.16 -20.13
C ILE A 124 -9.32 -2.66 -19.57
N VAL A 125 -9.32 -2.18 -18.33
CA VAL A 125 -8.11 -1.73 -17.65
C VAL A 125 -7.70 -2.81 -16.65
N PHE A 126 -6.48 -3.32 -16.78
CA PHE A 126 -5.86 -4.23 -15.82
C PHE A 126 -4.81 -3.47 -15.01
N LEU A 127 -4.85 -3.66 -13.70
CA LEU A 127 -3.97 -2.97 -12.76
C LEU A 127 -3.19 -3.98 -11.91
N ALA A 128 -1.89 -3.75 -11.75
CA ALA A 128 -1.08 -4.42 -10.74
C ALA A 128 -0.02 -3.45 -10.22
N HIS A 129 0.42 -3.62 -8.97
CA HIS A 129 1.57 -2.87 -8.48
C HIS A 129 2.83 -3.72 -8.52
N HIS A 130 3.96 -3.10 -8.80
CA HIS A 130 5.27 -3.75 -8.91
C HIS A 130 6.25 -3.37 -7.79
N ASP A 131 5.89 -2.37 -6.98
CA ASP A 131 6.63 -2.05 -5.76
C ASP A 131 6.44 -3.15 -4.69
N ALA A 132 7.28 -3.14 -3.69
CA ALA A 132 7.23 -4.10 -2.60
C ALA A 132 7.16 -3.39 -1.24
N ALA A 133 6.36 -3.96 -0.33
CA ALA A 133 6.15 -3.42 1.00
C ALA A 133 7.34 -3.70 1.93
N HIS A 134 7.55 -2.81 2.93
CA HIS A 134 8.42 -3.13 4.04
C HIS A 134 7.84 -4.24 4.91
N SER A 135 8.70 -5.08 5.44
CA SER A 135 8.32 -6.05 6.48
C SER A 135 8.03 -5.34 7.81
N GLY A 136 7.45 -6.05 8.77
CA GLY A 136 7.20 -5.52 10.10
C GLY A 136 6.68 -6.59 11.04
N LEU A 137 6.92 -6.46 12.34
CA LEU A 137 6.40 -7.38 13.36
C LEU A 137 4.87 -7.45 13.35
N VAL A 138 4.20 -6.34 13.04
CA VAL A 138 2.74 -6.27 12.93
C VAL A 138 2.17 -7.19 11.83
N PHE A 139 2.98 -7.51 10.82
CA PHE A 139 2.60 -8.42 9.73
C PHE A 139 2.97 -9.88 10.00
N HIS A 140 3.57 -10.16 11.16
CA HIS A 140 3.97 -11.54 11.48
C HIS A 140 2.74 -12.44 11.60
N PRO A 141 2.70 -13.58 10.90
CA PRO A 141 1.50 -14.42 10.79
C PRO A 141 1.04 -15.04 12.11
N ALA A 142 1.90 -15.07 13.13
CA ALA A 142 1.51 -15.55 14.47
C ALA A 142 0.42 -14.68 15.12
N LEU A 143 0.40 -13.36 14.86
CA LEU A 143 -0.59 -12.46 15.43
C LEU A 143 -2.02 -12.76 14.95
N PRO A 144 -2.32 -12.77 13.65
CA PRO A 144 -3.65 -13.14 13.17
C PRO A 144 -4.01 -14.59 13.51
N ARG A 145 -3.08 -15.55 13.46
CA ARG A 145 -3.32 -16.93 13.87
C ARG A 145 -3.78 -17.03 15.33
N ALA A 146 -3.05 -16.41 16.24
CA ALA A 146 -3.41 -16.38 17.65
C ALA A 146 -4.77 -15.70 17.91
N ALA A 147 -5.09 -14.65 17.15
CA ALA A 147 -6.39 -13.99 17.23
C ALA A 147 -7.53 -14.90 16.72
N MET A 148 -7.32 -15.61 15.61
CA MET A 148 -8.28 -16.57 15.07
C MET A 148 -8.54 -17.74 16.04
N GLU A 149 -7.49 -18.29 16.63
CA GLU A 149 -7.59 -19.39 17.59
C GLU A 149 -8.33 -18.98 18.88
N ARG A 150 -8.09 -17.75 19.38
CA ARG A 150 -8.71 -17.27 20.60
C ARG A 150 -10.12 -16.72 20.43
N MET A 151 -10.46 -16.24 19.23
CA MET A 151 -11.74 -15.60 18.92
C MET A 151 -12.42 -16.16 17.66
N PRO A 152 -12.63 -17.49 17.57
CA PRO A 152 -13.14 -18.11 16.35
C PRO A 152 -14.53 -17.60 15.94
N LYS A 153 -15.40 -17.28 16.92
CA LYS A 153 -16.74 -16.76 16.66
C LYS A 153 -16.73 -15.35 16.08
N LEU A 154 -15.76 -14.52 16.47
CA LEU A 154 -15.58 -13.17 15.92
C LEU A 154 -15.06 -13.23 14.49
N HIS A 155 -14.09 -14.12 14.25
CA HIS A 155 -13.54 -14.34 12.92
C HIS A 155 -14.57 -14.88 11.92
N ALA A 156 -15.39 -15.85 12.34
CA ALA A 156 -16.45 -16.42 11.48
C ALA A 156 -17.55 -15.40 11.08
N LYS A 157 -17.69 -14.31 11.82
CA LYS A 157 -18.63 -13.21 11.52
C LYS A 157 -18.01 -12.07 10.74
N ALA A 158 -16.69 -12.04 10.60
CA ALA A 158 -15.96 -11.00 9.88
C ALA A 158 -15.81 -11.41 8.41
N ASP A 159 -16.66 -10.90 7.55
CA ASP A 159 -16.57 -11.10 6.08
C ASP A 159 -15.33 -10.48 5.48
N GLN A 160 -14.67 -9.56 6.20
CA GLN A 160 -13.46 -8.88 5.78
C GLN A 160 -12.49 -8.73 6.95
N SER A 161 -11.19 -8.77 6.66
CA SER A 161 -10.16 -8.39 7.63
C SER A 161 -10.37 -6.95 8.08
N VAL A 162 -10.46 -6.73 9.40
CA VAL A 162 -10.47 -5.36 9.93
C VAL A 162 -9.16 -4.70 9.53
N PRO A 163 -9.19 -3.57 8.80
CA PRO A 163 -7.96 -2.90 8.40
C PRO A 163 -7.19 -2.42 9.65
N ILE A 164 -6.16 -3.15 10.01
CA ILE A 164 -5.32 -2.87 11.21
C ILE A 164 -4.78 -1.44 11.16
N ILE A 165 -4.59 -0.91 9.96
CA ILE A 165 -4.11 0.46 9.75
C ILE A 165 -5.00 1.51 10.40
N PHE A 166 -6.31 1.28 10.53
CA PHE A 166 -7.18 2.20 11.28
C PHE A 166 -6.90 2.21 12.79
N GLY A 167 -6.20 1.20 13.32
CA GLY A 167 -5.74 1.20 14.72
C GLY A 167 -4.82 2.35 15.07
N VAL A 168 -4.07 2.88 14.10
CA VAL A 168 -3.18 4.03 14.30
C VAL A 168 -3.94 5.34 14.55
N PHE A 169 -5.20 5.41 14.20
CA PHE A 169 -6.08 6.55 14.42
C PHE A 169 -6.55 6.65 15.88
N LEU A 170 -6.72 5.51 16.55
CA LEU A 170 -7.33 5.46 17.89
C LEU A 170 -6.49 6.17 18.95
N GLY A 171 -5.16 6.06 18.90
CA GLY A 171 -4.28 6.69 19.87
C GLY A 171 -4.49 8.21 19.97
N PRO A 172 -4.24 8.97 18.92
CA PRO A 172 -4.47 10.42 18.89
C PRO A 172 -5.90 10.82 19.19
N LEU A 173 -6.91 10.10 18.69
CA LEU A 173 -8.31 10.37 18.97
C LEU A 173 -8.63 10.27 20.47
N LEU A 174 -8.22 9.19 21.12
CA LEU A 174 -8.46 8.97 22.54
C LEU A 174 -7.71 10.01 23.40
N LEU A 175 -6.49 10.41 23.00
CA LEU A 175 -5.76 11.48 23.65
C LEU A 175 -6.45 12.84 23.49
N ALA A 176 -7.01 13.12 22.33
CA ALA A 176 -7.83 14.32 22.11
C ALA A 176 -9.07 14.33 23.01
N LEU A 177 -9.79 13.23 23.07
CA LEU A 177 -10.98 13.08 23.93
C LEU A 177 -10.61 13.17 25.42
N TRP A 178 -9.47 12.62 25.83
CA TRP A 178 -8.95 12.86 27.18
C TRP A 178 -8.69 14.35 27.44
N GLY A 179 -8.07 15.03 26.51
CA GLY A 179 -7.81 16.46 26.60
C GLY A 179 -9.09 17.27 26.89
N LEU A 180 -10.18 16.92 26.24
CA LEU A 180 -11.48 17.57 26.41
C LEU A 180 -12.16 17.16 27.72
N THR A 181 -12.24 15.85 28.02
CA THR A 181 -13.08 15.32 29.09
C THR A 181 -12.34 15.12 30.43
N GLY A 182 -11.02 14.98 30.40
CA GLY A 182 -10.19 14.66 31.57
C GLY A 182 -10.27 13.22 32.06
N ARG A 183 -11.01 12.32 31.37
CA ARG A 183 -11.21 10.93 31.80
C ARG A 183 -9.91 10.12 31.71
N ARG A 184 -9.40 9.64 32.86
CA ARG A 184 -8.11 8.91 32.96
C ARG A 184 -8.04 7.69 32.08
N LEU A 185 -9.14 6.95 31.90
CA LEU A 185 -9.18 5.76 31.01
C LEU A 185 -8.83 6.12 29.55
N LEU A 186 -9.33 7.25 29.04
CA LEU A 186 -9.02 7.71 27.69
C LEU A 186 -7.54 8.04 27.52
N ARG A 187 -6.91 8.63 28.57
CA ARG A 187 -5.47 8.86 28.59
C ARG A 187 -4.69 7.55 28.52
N LEU A 188 -5.05 6.58 29.38
CA LEU A 188 -4.35 5.30 29.46
C LEU A 188 -4.43 4.55 28.13
N LEU A 189 -5.64 4.38 27.60
CA LEU A 189 -5.85 3.69 26.33
C LEU A 189 -5.21 4.46 25.16
N GLY A 190 -5.40 5.78 25.09
CA GLY A 190 -4.82 6.62 24.06
C GLY A 190 -3.30 6.58 24.04
N THR A 191 -2.66 6.62 25.23
CA THR A 191 -1.21 6.47 25.35
C THR A 191 -0.75 5.09 24.86
N GLY A 192 -1.44 4.02 25.27
CA GLY A 192 -1.13 2.65 24.84
C GLY A 192 -1.20 2.49 23.33
N PHE A 193 -2.31 2.91 22.71
CA PHE A 193 -2.49 2.83 21.26
C PHE A 193 -1.47 3.69 20.49
N ALA A 194 -1.26 4.94 20.91
CA ALA A 194 -0.31 5.82 20.21
C ALA A 194 1.14 5.33 20.36
N THR A 195 1.53 4.78 21.53
CA THR A 195 2.86 4.17 21.70
C THR A 195 3.02 2.95 20.83
N GLY A 196 2.04 2.05 20.82
CA GLY A 196 2.05 0.85 19.97
C GLY A 196 2.11 1.21 18.47
N ALA A 197 1.31 2.19 18.04
CA ALA A 197 1.33 2.69 16.66
C ALA A 197 2.68 3.32 16.29
N THR A 198 3.27 4.15 17.16
CA THR A 198 4.59 4.75 16.93
C THR A 198 5.65 3.67 16.79
N ALA A 199 5.67 2.69 17.70
CA ALA A 199 6.62 1.58 17.66
C ALA A 199 6.46 0.70 16.40
N ALA A 200 5.21 0.38 16.02
CA ALA A 200 4.93 -0.39 14.83
C ALA A 200 5.36 0.33 13.54
N MET A 201 5.10 1.64 13.44
CA MET A 201 5.52 2.44 12.30
C MET A 201 7.05 2.57 12.22
N ALA A 202 7.73 2.71 13.35
CA ALA A 202 9.19 2.73 13.42
C ALA A 202 9.79 1.37 13.03
N ASP A 203 9.20 0.25 13.47
CA ASP A 203 9.61 -1.10 13.10
C ASP A 203 9.48 -1.31 11.58
N ILE A 204 8.35 -0.95 10.98
CA ILE A 204 8.13 -1.04 9.53
C ILE A 204 9.18 -0.22 8.78
N GLY A 205 9.39 1.03 9.17
CA GLY A 205 10.34 1.93 8.50
C GLY A 205 11.82 1.53 8.62
N ALA A 206 12.15 0.74 9.65
CA ALA A 206 13.51 0.25 9.89
C ALA A 206 13.81 -1.12 9.26
N ARG A 207 12.79 -1.82 8.74
CA ARG A 207 12.97 -3.17 8.19
C ARG A 207 13.16 -3.16 6.68
N ALA A 208 13.80 -4.22 6.22
CA ALA A 208 13.98 -4.50 4.80
C ALA A 208 12.62 -4.73 4.09
N VAL A 209 12.63 -4.49 2.79
CA VAL A 209 11.51 -4.75 1.89
C VAL A 209 11.36 -6.25 1.67
N VAL A 210 10.13 -6.74 1.63
CA VAL A 210 9.86 -8.14 1.28
C VAL A 210 10.14 -8.40 -0.21
N PRO A 211 10.45 -9.65 -0.61
CA PRO A 211 10.64 -9.97 -2.04
C PRO A 211 9.41 -9.68 -2.91
N GLY A 212 8.20 -9.64 -2.32
CA GLY A 212 6.96 -9.29 -2.98
C GLY A 212 6.54 -10.25 -4.10
N ALA A 213 6.93 -11.53 -4.03
CA ALA A 213 6.63 -12.51 -5.07
C ALA A 213 5.13 -12.73 -5.25
N ASN A 214 4.40 -12.89 -4.15
CA ASN A 214 2.95 -13.06 -4.18
C ASN A 214 2.20 -11.72 -4.17
N ASP A 215 2.75 -10.72 -3.48
CA ASP A 215 2.21 -9.37 -3.38
C ASP A 215 3.26 -8.34 -3.87
N ASN A 216 3.31 -7.97 -5.20
CA ASN A 216 2.29 -8.35 -6.17
C ASN A 216 2.89 -8.79 -7.53
N LEU A 217 4.12 -9.37 -7.55
CA LEU A 217 4.76 -9.84 -8.79
C LEU A 217 3.97 -10.93 -9.52
N SER A 218 3.18 -11.71 -8.79
CA SER A 218 2.28 -12.70 -9.40
C SER A 218 1.25 -12.05 -10.32
N ALA A 219 0.67 -10.92 -9.91
CA ALA A 219 -0.26 -10.15 -10.74
C ALA A 219 0.47 -9.45 -11.90
N VAL A 220 1.68 -8.91 -11.68
CA VAL A 220 2.52 -8.38 -12.76
C VAL A 220 2.80 -9.47 -13.81
N GLY A 221 3.15 -10.68 -13.36
CA GLY A 221 3.35 -11.81 -14.27
C GLY A 221 2.08 -12.21 -15.03
N ALA A 222 0.92 -12.15 -14.40
CA ALA A 222 -0.37 -12.37 -15.07
C ALA A 222 -0.67 -11.30 -16.13
N LEU A 223 -0.36 -10.04 -15.85
CA LEU A 223 -0.48 -8.96 -16.83
C LEU A 223 0.45 -9.15 -18.03
N LEU A 224 1.69 -9.57 -17.82
CA LEU A 224 2.65 -9.85 -18.90
C LEU A 224 2.25 -11.06 -19.75
N LEU A 225 1.42 -11.95 -19.23
CA LEU A 225 0.86 -13.07 -20.02
C LEU A 225 -0.25 -12.63 -20.96
N HIS A 226 -1.00 -11.59 -20.63
CA HIS A 226 -2.15 -11.13 -21.40
C HIS A 226 -1.82 -10.79 -22.85
N PRO A 227 -0.75 -10.06 -23.20
CA PRO A 227 -0.37 -9.76 -24.57
C PRO A 227 -0.06 -11.02 -25.39
N HIS A 228 0.61 -12.01 -24.81
CA HIS A 228 0.90 -13.28 -25.47
C HIS A 228 -0.37 -14.07 -25.77
N VAL A 229 -1.35 -14.03 -24.86
CA VAL A 229 -2.65 -14.69 -25.07
C VAL A 229 -3.48 -13.93 -26.11
N ALA A 230 -3.45 -12.60 -26.10
CA ALA A 230 -4.13 -11.78 -27.10
C ALA A 230 -3.54 -11.95 -28.49
N ALA A 231 -2.20 -11.99 -28.62
CA ALA A 231 -1.50 -12.23 -29.89
C ALA A 231 -1.75 -13.63 -30.47
N ALA A 232 -1.98 -14.63 -29.61
CA ALA A 232 -2.34 -15.99 -30.03
C ALA A 232 -3.81 -16.14 -30.47
N GLY A 233 -4.58 -15.06 -30.50
CA GLY A 233 -6.00 -15.07 -30.93
C GLY A 233 -6.96 -15.79 -29.97
N GLY A 234 -6.49 -16.11 -28.75
CA GLY A 234 -7.23 -16.96 -27.81
C GLY A 234 -7.85 -16.25 -26.61
N ALA A 235 -7.69 -14.94 -26.48
CA ALA A 235 -8.22 -14.22 -25.33
C ALA A 235 -9.72 -13.94 -25.51
N GLN A 236 -10.54 -14.68 -24.78
CA GLN A 236 -11.99 -14.47 -24.71
C GLN A 236 -12.41 -14.24 -23.25
N LEU A 237 -13.24 -13.25 -23.02
CA LEU A 237 -13.92 -13.04 -21.74
C LEU A 237 -15.42 -13.30 -21.95
N GLY A 238 -15.97 -14.33 -21.30
CA GLY A 238 -17.38 -14.68 -21.47
C GLY A 238 -17.79 -15.05 -22.91
N GLY A 239 -16.87 -15.67 -23.71
CA GLY A 239 -17.14 -16.06 -25.09
C GLY A 239 -17.03 -14.95 -26.13
N GLN A 240 -16.70 -13.73 -25.72
CA GLN A 240 -16.46 -12.60 -26.62
C GLN A 240 -14.94 -12.35 -26.75
N PRO A 241 -14.43 -12.01 -27.96
CA PRO A 241 -13.03 -11.64 -28.12
C PRO A 241 -12.72 -10.43 -27.24
N LEU A 242 -11.57 -10.49 -26.53
CA LEU A 242 -11.10 -9.35 -25.76
C LEU A 242 -10.82 -8.19 -26.72
N GLY A 243 -11.52 -7.08 -26.46
CA GLY A 243 -11.34 -5.85 -27.18
C GLY A 243 -9.98 -5.19 -26.90
N ARG A 244 -9.97 -3.88 -26.73
CA ARG A 244 -8.78 -3.12 -26.31
C ARG A 244 -8.52 -3.34 -24.81
N ALA A 245 -7.29 -3.58 -24.44
CA ALA A 245 -6.85 -3.64 -23.03
C ALA A 245 -5.83 -2.53 -22.77
N ALA A 246 -6.00 -1.82 -21.66
CA ALA A 246 -4.99 -0.94 -21.08
C ALA A 246 -4.38 -1.66 -19.88
N LEU A 247 -3.05 -1.76 -19.84
CA LEU A 247 -2.28 -2.39 -18.78
C LEU A 247 -1.61 -1.28 -17.99
N LEU A 248 -1.83 -1.24 -16.68
CA LEU A 248 -1.22 -0.30 -15.76
C LEU A 248 -0.50 -1.07 -14.66
N VAL A 249 0.80 -0.86 -14.54
CA VAL A 249 1.66 -1.59 -13.59
C VAL A 249 2.44 -0.62 -12.71
#